data_43209c8bc3b7947e3be671eba5ae7a35
#
_entry.id   43209c8bc3b7947e3be671eba5ae7a35
#
_cell.length_a   1.000
_cell.length_b   1.000
_cell.length_c   1.000
_cell.angle_alpha   90.00
_cell.angle_beta   90.00
_cell.angle_gamma   90.00
#
_symmetry.space_group_name_H-M   'P 1'
#
loop_
_entity.id
_entity.type
_entity.pdbx_description
1 polymer ?
#
loop_
_entity_poly.entity_id
_entity_poly.type
_entity_poly.pdbx_seq_one_letter_code
_entity_poly.pdbx_strand_id
1 'polypeptide(L)'
;MKVDRRKNYYVVLDTETCPIDKEYEGVSANNMFTYDIGFAIVDKKGRVYEKFSYIVKEIFFGEKELMQSAYYASKIPMYEEQIRDGSRKVATFYDIRKCLKEVMEKYSTNIVMCHNARFDDTTLKVTQRWLTKSKFRYFLPFGTEVWDTLKMARDILGKRKSYISWCESHGYMTKNGLPRMTAEIIYRYISGNEDFMESHTGLEDVMIEKEIFAFCMRQHKPMRKALYN
;
A
#
# COMPACT_ATOMS: atom_id res chain seq x y z
N MET A 1 -3.42 4.66 23.67
CA MET A 1 -2.54 5.86 23.77
C MET A 1 -3.36 7.12 23.50
N LYS A 2 -3.14 8.23 24.23
CA LYS A 2 -3.86 9.48 23.98
C LYS A 2 -3.29 10.14 22.71
N VAL A 3 -4.16 10.51 21.75
CA VAL A 3 -3.75 11.14 20.50
C VAL A 3 -3.29 12.59 20.76
N ASP A 4 -2.11 12.95 20.28
CA ASP A 4 -1.60 14.33 20.36
C ASP A 4 -2.12 15.16 19.19
N ARG A 5 -3.16 15.96 19.43
CA ARG A 5 -3.82 16.79 18.41
C ARG A 5 -2.95 17.90 17.78
N ARG A 6 -1.74 18.11 18.28
CA ARG A 6 -0.79 19.08 17.70
C ARG A 6 0.02 18.47 16.55
N LYS A 7 -0.09 17.16 16.32
CA LYS A 7 0.60 16.44 15.26
C LYS A 7 -0.32 16.20 14.08
N ASN A 8 0.27 16.18 12.91
CA ASN A 8 -0.39 15.66 11.71
C ASN A 8 -0.12 14.17 11.61
N TYR A 9 -1.19 13.41 11.39
CA TYR A 9 -1.16 11.98 11.18
C TYR A 9 -1.55 11.65 9.75
N TYR A 10 -1.07 10.52 9.28
CA TYR A 10 -1.29 10.01 7.94
C TYR A 10 -1.58 8.51 8.01
N VAL A 11 -2.43 8.02 7.12
CA VAL A 11 -2.58 6.59 6.89
C VAL A 11 -1.64 6.19 5.77
N VAL A 12 -0.79 5.18 5.99
CA VAL A 12 -0.13 4.44 4.91
C VAL A 12 -0.90 3.15 4.72
N LEU A 13 -1.24 2.81 3.49
CA LEU A 13 -2.06 1.65 3.15
C LEU A 13 -1.46 0.95 1.94
N ASP A 14 -1.44 -0.38 1.99
CA ASP A 14 -1.07 -1.24 0.88
C ASP A 14 -2.02 -2.42 0.75
N THR A 15 -2.16 -2.95 -0.47
CA THR A 15 -3.09 -4.04 -0.80
C THR A 15 -2.44 -5.13 -1.61
N GLU A 16 -2.70 -6.40 -1.23
CA GLU A 16 -2.41 -7.54 -2.09
C GLU A 16 -3.66 -7.99 -2.84
N THR A 17 -3.45 -8.45 -4.07
CA THR A 17 -4.54 -8.68 -5.00
C THR A 17 -4.47 -10.02 -5.71
N CYS A 18 -5.65 -10.54 -6.10
CA CYS A 18 -5.78 -11.66 -7.01
C CYS A 18 -6.60 -11.25 -8.25
N PRO A 19 -6.39 -11.88 -9.41
CA PRO A 19 -7.15 -11.57 -10.61
C PRO A 19 -8.63 -11.94 -10.45
N ILE A 20 -9.50 -11.20 -11.12
CA ILE A 20 -10.94 -11.49 -11.20
C ILE A 20 -11.21 -12.70 -12.09
N ASP A 21 -10.37 -12.91 -13.08
CA ASP A 21 -10.45 -13.98 -14.06
C ASP A 21 -9.14 -14.77 -14.07
N LYS A 22 -9.22 -16.09 -13.97
CA LYS A 22 -8.08 -17.00 -13.99
C LYS A 22 -7.31 -16.97 -15.32
N GLU A 23 -8.00 -16.70 -16.41
CA GLU A 23 -7.43 -16.66 -17.76
C GLU A 23 -6.77 -15.30 -18.06
N TYR A 24 -6.88 -14.33 -17.15
CA TYR A 24 -6.33 -13.01 -17.35
C TYR A 24 -4.81 -12.99 -17.17
N GLU A 25 -4.10 -12.93 -18.27
CA GLU A 25 -2.65 -12.72 -18.29
C GLU A 25 -2.33 -11.21 -18.24
N GLY A 26 -1.97 -10.72 -17.07
CA GLY A 26 -1.54 -9.34 -16.90
C GLY A 26 -1.93 -8.75 -15.55
N VAL A 27 -1.38 -7.58 -15.24
CA VAL A 27 -1.69 -6.85 -14.01
C VAL A 27 -2.37 -5.54 -14.36
N SER A 28 -3.71 -5.52 -14.25
CA SER A 28 -4.50 -4.30 -14.34
C SER A 28 -5.36 -4.15 -13.10
N ALA A 29 -5.25 -3.04 -12.42
CA ALA A 29 -6.03 -2.77 -11.20
C ALA A 29 -7.56 -2.92 -11.41
N ASN A 30 -8.05 -2.73 -12.64
CA ASN A 30 -9.47 -2.92 -12.95
C ASN A 30 -9.92 -4.38 -12.96
N ASN A 31 -8.97 -5.32 -13.03
CA ASN A 31 -9.21 -6.76 -13.09
C ASN A 31 -8.66 -7.50 -11.88
N MET A 32 -8.57 -6.81 -10.73
CA MET A 32 -8.03 -7.38 -9.50
C MET A 32 -8.99 -7.18 -8.32
N PHE A 33 -9.10 -8.22 -7.48
CA PHE A 33 -9.70 -8.13 -6.16
C PHE A 33 -8.64 -7.99 -5.09
N THR A 34 -8.92 -7.17 -4.09
CA THR A 34 -8.09 -7.04 -2.90
C THR A 34 -8.40 -8.16 -1.92
N TYR A 35 -7.40 -8.96 -1.51
CA TYR A 35 -7.55 -10.00 -0.50
C TYR A 35 -6.79 -9.75 0.80
N ASP A 36 -5.73 -8.94 0.79
CA ASP A 36 -4.99 -8.51 1.98
C ASP A 36 -4.94 -6.98 2.02
N ILE A 37 -5.17 -6.40 3.18
CA ILE A 37 -5.11 -4.96 3.41
C ILE A 37 -4.28 -4.68 4.65
N GLY A 38 -3.13 -4.06 4.45
CA GLY A 38 -2.32 -3.50 5.51
C GLY A 38 -2.51 -2.00 5.63
N PHE A 39 -2.57 -1.45 6.84
CA PHE A 39 -2.47 -0.02 7.02
C PHE A 39 -1.90 0.37 8.38
N ALA A 40 -1.28 1.53 8.44
CA ALA A 40 -0.71 2.08 9.66
C ALA A 40 -0.94 3.58 9.77
N ILE A 41 -1.09 4.05 11.01
CA ILE A 41 -1.08 5.47 11.32
C ILE A 41 0.34 5.90 11.63
N VAL A 42 0.82 6.88 10.89
CA VAL A 42 2.18 7.41 11.02
C VAL A 42 2.18 8.94 11.14
N ASP A 43 3.28 9.50 11.65
CA ASP A 43 3.56 10.94 11.53
C ASP A 43 4.53 11.21 10.35
N LYS A 44 4.81 12.48 10.09
CA LYS A 44 5.72 12.90 9.00
C LYS A 44 7.16 12.38 9.12
N LYS A 45 7.53 11.79 10.27
CA LYS A 45 8.84 11.17 10.50
C LYS A 45 8.81 9.65 10.29
N GLY A 46 7.66 9.07 9.93
CA GLY A 46 7.49 7.63 9.77
C GLY A 46 7.28 6.87 11.10
N ARG A 47 7.09 7.58 12.22
CA ARG A 47 6.81 6.91 13.49
C ARG A 47 5.41 6.30 13.45
N VAL A 48 5.32 5.00 13.74
CA VAL A 48 4.06 4.25 13.78
C VAL A 48 3.36 4.44 15.12
N TYR A 49 2.06 4.70 15.10
CA TYR A 49 1.18 4.84 16.26
C TYR A 49 0.24 3.65 16.40
N GLU A 50 -0.36 3.20 15.31
CA GLU A 50 -1.17 1.98 15.23
C GLU A 50 -0.91 1.31 13.89
N LYS A 51 -1.07 -0.02 13.85
CA LYS A 51 -0.94 -0.83 12.64
C LYS A 51 -2.00 -1.92 12.59
N PHE A 52 -2.44 -2.23 11.41
CA PHE A 52 -3.53 -3.17 11.13
C PHE A 52 -3.17 -4.05 9.95
N SER A 53 -3.48 -5.33 10.07
CA SER A 53 -3.29 -6.34 9.02
C SER A 53 -4.55 -7.19 8.93
N TYR A 54 -5.18 -7.17 7.77
CA TYR A 54 -6.47 -7.83 7.55
C TYR A 54 -6.48 -8.66 6.28
N ILE A 55 -7.02 -9.86 6.40
CA ILE A 55 -7.46 -10.67 5.27
C ILE A 55 -8.94 -10.37 5.00
N VAL A 56 -9.27 -10.07 3.75
CA VAL A 56 -10.63 -9.85 3.27
C VAL A 56 -11.33 -11.20 3.17
N LYS A 57 -12.23 -11.49 4.12
CA LYS A 57 -12.89 -12.77 4.26
C LYS A 57 -13.58 -13.23 2.97
N GLU A 58 -14.32 -12.33 2.33
CA GLU A 58 -15.13 -12.62 1.15
C GLU A 58 -14.29 -13.03 -0.06
N ILE A 59 -13.06 -12.49 -0.18
CA ILE A 59 -12.17 -12.83 -1.29
C ILE A 59 -11.31 -14.04 -0.93
N PHE A 60 -10.59 -14.01 0.19
CA PHE A 60 -9.64 -15.07 0.53
C PHE A 60 -10.29 -16.45 0.71
N PHE A 61 -11.46 -16.49 1.35
CA PHE A 61 -12.18 -17.74 1.60
C PHE A 61 -13.36 -17.96 0.65
N GLY A 62 -13.93 -16.88 0.10
CA GLY A 62 -15.07 -16.96 -0.83
C GLY A 62 -14.65 -17.27 -2.26
N GLU A 63 -13.55 -16.70 -2.71
CA GLU A 63 -13.04 -16.84 -4.10
C GLU A 63 -11.79 -17.75 -4.16
N LYS A 64 -11.88 -18.94 -3.55
CA LYS A 64 -10.74 -19.86 -3.42
C LYS A 64 -10.03 -20.19 -4.72
N GLU A 65 -10.79 -20.31 -5.80
CA GLU A 65 -10.22 -20.62 -7.11
C GLU A 65 -9.39 -19.44 -7.66
N LEU A 66 -9.84 -18.19 -7.45
CA LEU A 66 -9.10 -17.00 -7.82
C LEU A 66 -7.86 -16.84 -6.95
N MET A 67 -7.94 -17.17 -5.67
CA MET A 67 -6.79 -17.15 -4.78
C MET A 67 -5.66 -18.08 -5.23
N GLN A 68 -5.97 -19.23 -5.85
CA GLN A 68 -4.96 -20.12 -6.43
C GLN A 68 -4.25 -19.52 -7.64
N SER A 69 -4.86 -18.51 -8.31
CA SER A 69 -4.27 -17.78 -9.43
C SER A 69 -3.58 -16.48 -8.99
N ALA A 70 -3.64 -16.11 -7.72
CA ALA A 70 -2.98 -14.92 -7.20
C ALA A 70 -1.45 -14.99 -7.42
N TYR A 71 -0.85 -13.85 -7.74
CA TYR A 71 0.60 -13.77 -7.97
C TYR A 71 1.40 -14.35 -6.79
N TYR A 72 0.92 -14.15 -5.56
CA TYR A 72 1.54 -14.68 -4.33
C TYR A 72 0.83 -15.89 -3.75
N ALA A 73 0.18 -16.71 -4.58
CA ALA A 73 -0.55 -17.91 -4.13
C ALA A 73 0.31 -18.86 -3.28
N SER A 74 1.62 -18.93 -3.55
CA SER A 74 2.58 -19.72 -2.75
C SER A 74 2.67 -19.28 -1.29
N LYS A 75 2.19 -18.08 -0.95
CA LYS A 75 2.17 -17.54 0.42
C LYS A 75 0.89 -17.91 1.20
N ILE A 76 -0.10 -18.53 0.57
CA ILE A 76 -1.35 -18.90 1.23
C ILE A 76 -1.11 -19.69 2.52
N PRO A 77 -0.21 -20.70 2.58
CA PRO A 77 0.09 -21.41 3.84
C PRO A 77 0.60 -20.50 4.95
N MET A 78 1.42 -19.50 4.62
CA MET A 78 1.90 -18.50 5.58
C MET A 78 0.75 -17.63 6.09
N TYR A 79 -0.16 -17.21 5.21
CA TYR A 79 -1.35 -16.46 5.63
C TYR A 79 -2.23 -17.27 6.58
N GLU A 80 -2.45 -18.55 6.30
CA GLU A 80 -3.23 -19.45 7.15
C GLU A 80 -2.60 -19.63 8.54
N GLU A 81 -1.27 -19.72 8.61
CA GLU A 81 -0.54 -19.75 9.88
C GLU A 81 -0.70 -18.46 10.68
N GLN A 82 -0.50 -17.31 10.04
CA GLN A 82 -0.64 -15.99 10.65
C GLN A 82 -2.09 -15.69 11.10
N ILE A 83 -3.09 -16.24 10.41
CA ILE A 83 -4.49 -16.19 10.86
C ILE A 83 -4.67 -17.04 12.12
N ARG A 84 -4.05 -18.21 12.16
CA ARG A 84 -4.17 -19.15 13.28
C ARG A 84 -3.50 -18.64 14.54
N ASP A 85 -2.34 -17.99 14.43
CA ASP A 85 -1.62 -17.40 15.56
C ASP A 85 -2.14 -16.01 15.97
N GLY A 86 -3.07 -15.43 15.19
CA GLY A 86 -3.70 -14.15 15.44
C GLY A 86 -2.88 -12.92 15.08
N SER A 87 -1.73 -13.09 14.44
CA SER A 87 -0.90 -11.96 13.95
C SER A 87 -1.57 -11.24 12.77
N ARG A 88 -2.44 -11.95 12.03
CA ARG A 88 -3.25 -11.40 10.93
C ARG A 88 -4.73 -11.68 11.16
N LYS A 89 -5.55 -10.65 11.06
CA LYS A 89 -6.98 -10.75 11.36
C LYS A 89 -7.79 -11.01 10.09
N VAL A 90 -8.79 -11.87 10.20
CA VAL A 90 -9.81 -12.05 9.16
C VAL A 90 -11.00 -11.15 9.48
N ALA A 91 -11.41 -10.34 8.52
CA ALA A 91 -12.59 -9.47 8.66
C ALA A 91 -13.33 -9.33 7.34
N THR A 92 -14.59 -8.91 7.39
CA THR A 92 -15.32 -8.56 6.19
C THR A 92 -14.77 -7.27 5.61
N PHE A 93 -14.87 -7.10 4.30
CA PHE A 93 -14.44 -5.87 3.64
C PHE A 93 -15.12 -4.63 4.22
N TYR A 94 -16.37 -4.78 4.62
CA TYR A 94 -17.14 -3.74 5.31
C TYR A 94 -16.53 -3.38 6.68
N ASP A 95 -16.18 -4.38 7.50
CA ASP A 95 -15.60 -4.15 8.83
C ASP A 95 -14.21 -3.53 8.74
N ILE A 96 -13.40 -3.92 7.74
CA ILE A 96 -12.09 -3.30 7.48
C ILE A 96 -12.28 -1.81 7.13
N ARG A 97 -13.21 -1.51 6.22
CA ARG A 97 -13.56 -0.13 5.87
C ARG A 97 -14.03 0.69 7.07
N LYS A 98 -14.88 0.09 7.92
CA LYS A 98 -15.37 0.72 9.14
C LYS A 98 -14.23 1.01 10.11
N CYS A 99 -13.34 0.04 10.35
CA CYS A 99 -12.15 0.20 11.18
C CYS A 99 -11.25 1.33 10.65
N LEU A 100 -10.96 1.35 9.35
CA LEU A 100 -10.18 2.43 8.74
C LEU A 100 -10.79 3.80 9.00
N LYS A 101 -12.11 3.95 8.79
CA LYS A 101 -12.84 5.21 9.04
C LYS A 101 -12.71 5.64 10.50
N GLU A 102 -12.97 4.73 11.45
CA GLU A 102 -12.89 5.00 12.90
C GLU A 102 -11.48 5.43 13.33
N VAL A 103 -10.46 4.80 12.76
CA VAL A 103 -9.06 5.14 13.02
C VAL A 103 -8.71 6.51 12.42
N MET A 104 -9.16 6.82 11.21
CA MET A 104 -8.97 8.14 10.60
C MET A 104 -9.64 9.24 11.43
N GLU A 105 -10.85 9.01 11.92
CA GLU A 105 -11.57 9.94 12.81
C GLU A 105 -10.83 10.13 14.15
N LYS A 106 -10.36 9.04 14.77
CA LYS A 106 -9.59 9.05 16.01
C LYS A 106 -8.34 9.94 15.92
N TYR A 107 -7.62 9.86 14.80
CA TYR A 107 -6.39 10.62 14.56
C TYR A 107 -6.63 11.94 13.82
N SER A 108 -7.89 12.28 13.52
CA SER A 108 -8.26 13.50 12.80
C SER A 108 -7.48 13.67 11.49
N THR A 109 -7.32 12.58 10.74
CA THR A 109 -6.66 12.57 9.43
C THR A 109 -7.64 12.24 8.32
N ASN A 110 -7.48 12.90 7.18
CA ASN A 110 -8.18 12.60 5.94
C ASN A 110 -7.22 12.21 4.80
N ILE A 111 -5.95 11.94 5.13
CA ILE A 111 -4.93 11.60 4.13
C ILE A 111 -4.62 10.12 4.22
N VAL A 112 -4.80 9.42 3.10
CA VAL A 112 -4.37 8.03 2.88
C VAL A 112 -3.32 8.03 1.79
N MET A 113 -2.21 7.32 1.99
CA MET A 113 -1.14 7.23 1.01
C MET A 113 -0.77 5.78 0.72
N CYS A 114 -0.42 5.49 -0.53
CA CYS A 114 0.07 4.22 -1.03
C CYS A 114 1.25 4.47 -1.98
N HIS A 115 2.03 3.45 -2.29
CA HIS A 115 3.05 3.52 -3.33
C HIS A 115 2.47 3.08 -4.68
N ASN A 116 2.40 3.98 -5.66
CA ASN A 116 1.59 3.79 -6.88
C ASN A 116 0.08 3.76 -6.57
N ALA A 117 -0.37 4.71 -5.78
CA ALA A 117 -1.70 4.77 -5.16
C ALA A 117 -2.90 4.58 -6.11
N ARG A 118 -2.72 4.77 -7.42
CA ARG A 118 -3.78 4.49 -8.41
C ARG A 118 -4.15 3.01 -8.43
N PHE A 119 -3.19 2.12 -8.20
CA PHE A 119 -3.44 0.69 -8.17
C PHE A 119 -4.33 0.33 -6.99
N ASP A 120 -3.95 0.68 -5.78
CA ASP A 120 -4.70 0.37 -4.55
C ASP A 120 -6.09 1.02 -4.55
N ASP A 121 -6.18 2.30 -4.87
CA ASP A 121 -7.46 3.00 -4.95
C ASP A 121 -8.42 2.35 -5.97
N THR A 122 -7.89 1.84 -7.07
CA THR A 122 -8.70 1.15 -8.10
C THR A 122 -9.12 -0.23 -7.65
N THR A 123 -8.22 -1.06 -7.11
CA THR A 123 -8.53 -2.42 -6.67
C THR A 123 -9.52 -2.44 -5.51
N LEU A 124 -9.38 -1.52 -4.57
CA LEU A 124 -10.34 -1.31 -3.49
C LEU A 124 -11.74 -0.94 -4.01
N LYS A 125 -11.83 -0.06 -5.03
CA LYS A 125 -13.09 0.31 -5.68
C LYS A 125 -13.73 -0.85 -6.44
N VAL A 126 -12.92 -1.64 -7.14
CA VAL A 126 -13.36 -2.83 -7.86
C VAL A 126 -13.95 -3.86 -6.88
N THR A 127 -13.22 -4.15 -5.81
CA THR A 127 -13.66 -5.09 -4.76
C THR A 127 -14.94 -4.59 -4.08
N GLN A 128 -15.02 -3.30 -3.72
CA GLN A 128 -16.22 -2.69 -3.14
C GLN A 128 -17.43 -2.85 -4.05
N ARG A 129 -17.27 -2.59 -5.35
CA ARG A 129 -18.35 -2.71 -6.33
C ARG A 129 -18.82 -4.15 -6.47
N TRP A 130 -17.89 -5.10 -6.52
CA TRP A 130 -18.20 -6.51 -6.63
C TRP A 130 -19.02 -7.01 -5.43
N LEU A 131 -18.54 -6.74 -4.23
CA LEU A 131 -19.15 -7.23 -3.00
C LEU A 131 -20.51 -6.60 -2.71
N THR A 132 -20.67 -5.31 -2.99
CA THR A 132 -21.93 -4.60 -2.66
C THR A 132 -22.95 -4.58 -3.79
N LYS A 133 -22.56 -4.96 -5.03
CA LYS A 133 -23.36 -4.78 -6.25
C LYS A 133 -23.86 -3.34 -6.45
N SER A 134 -23.21 -2.38 -5.79
CA SER A 134 -23.59 -0.98 -5.75
C SER A 134 -22.90 -0.17 -6.85
N LYS A 135 -23.55 0.91 -7.27
CA LYS A 135 -22.92 1.97 -8.09
C LYS A 135 -21.86 2.74 -7.29
N PHE A 136 -21.99 2.82 -5.97
CA PHE A 136 -21.02 3.48 -5.09
C PHE A 136 -19.81 2.57 -4.89
N ARG A 137 -18.68 3.00 -5.45
CA ARG A 137 -17.43 2.22 -5.51
C ARG A 137 -16.40 2.61 -4.44
N TYR A 138 -16.69 3.61 -3.63
CA TYR A 138 -15.66 4.18 -2.77
C TYR A 138 -15.47 3.36 -1.50
N PHE A 139 -14.28 2.80 -1.36
CA PHE A 139 -13.83 2.19 -0.12
C PHE A 139 -13.42 3.25 0.90
N LEU A 140 -12.64 4.24 0.47
CA LEU A 140 -12.19 5.32 1.33
C LEU A 140 -13.34 6.24 1.74
N PRO A 141 -13.34 6.80 2.96
CA PRO A 141 -14.33 7.75 3.42
C PRO A 141 -14.42 9.00 2.52
N PHE A 142 -15.60 9.61 2.48
CA PHE A 142 -15.78 10.86 1.74
C PHE A 142 -14.84 11.95 2.28
N GLY A 143 -14.24 12.72 1.36
CA GLY A 143 -13.28 13.77 1.72
C GLY A 143 -11.85 13.26 1.96
N THR A 144 -11.59 11.96 1.74
CA THR A 144 -10.23 11.44 1.80
C THR A 144 -9.39 11.98 0.65
N GLU A 145 -8.26 12.54 0.98
CA GLU A 145 -7.20 12.90 0.04
C GLU A 145 -6.23 11.73 -0.11
N VAL A 146 -6.07 11.23 -1.34
CA VAL A 146 -5.15 10.12 -1.63
C VAL A 146 -3.82 10.69 -2.09
N TRP A 147 -2.74 10.34 -1.39
CA TRP A 147 -1.38 10.69 -1.77
C TRP A 147 -0.66 9.50 -2.38
N ASP A 148 0.30 9.79 -3.26
CA ASP A 148 1.10 8.79 -3.98
C ASP A 148 2.58 8.97 -3.65
N THR A 149 3.13 8.05 -2.85
CA THR A 149 4.54 8.09 -2.44
C THR A 149 5.47 7.85 -3.63
N LEU A 150 5.02 7.19 -4.71
CA LEU A 150 5.76 7.07 -5.96
C LEU A 150 5.94 8.42 -6.66
N LYS A 151 4.89 9.27 -6.70
CA LYS A 151 5.01 10.64 -7.23
C LYS A 151 5.99 11.46 -6.41
N MET A 152 5.89 11.36 -5.06
CA MET A 152 6.80 12.02 -4.14
C MET A 152 8.25 11.59 -4.39
N ALA A 153 8.50 10.29 -4.46
CA ALA A 153 9.82 9.73 -4.70
C ALA A 153 10.39 10.14 -6.07
N ARG A 154 9.57 10.15 -7.12
CA ARG A 154 9.98 10.62 -8.45
C ARG A 154 10.46 12.07 -8.44
N ASP A 155 9.76 12.95 -7.71
CA ASP A 155 10.14 14.36 -7.63
C ASP A 155 11.42 14.58 -6.77
N ILE A 156 11.63 13.75 -5.74
CA ILE A 156 12.77 13.85 -4.82
C ILE A 156 14.01 13.09 -5.32
N LEU A 157 13.84 11.86 -5.80
CA LEU A 157 14.94 10.95 -6.17
C LEU A 157 15.19 10.89 -7.67
N GLY A 158 14.16 11.06 -8.50
CA GLY A 158 14.25 10.83 -9.95
C GLY A 158 15.28 11.69 -10.68
N LYS A 159 15.66 12.85 -10.10
CA LYS A 159 16.70 13.74 -10.61
C LYS A 159 17.93 13.81 -9.70
N ARG A 160 17.98 13.00 -8.66
CA ARG A 160 19.08 13.02 -7.70
C ARG A 160 20.26 12.20 -8.24
N LYS A 161 21.37 12.86 -8.54
CA LYS A 161 22.56 12.23 -9.13
C LYS A 161 23.02 10.99 -8.36
N SER A 162 23.07 11.06 -7.02
CA SER A 162 23.48 9.91 -6.19
C SER A 162 22.55 8.69 -6.30
N TYR A 163 21.23 8.91 -6.45
CA TYR A 163 20.28 7.82 -6.66
C TYR A 163 20.42 7.21 -8.06
N ILE A 164 20.55 8.06 -9.08
CA ILE A 164 20.73 7.62 -10.47
C ILE A 164 22.00 6.78 -10.59
N SER A 165 23.15 7.28 -10.12
CA SER A 165 24.43 6.55 -10.14
C SER A 165 24.37 5.22 -9.38
N TRP A 166 23.67 5.22 -8.22
CA TRP A 166 23.46 4.00 -7.46
C TRP A 166 22.60 2.98 -8.24
N CYS A 167 21.51 3.43 -8.88
CA CYS A 167 20.70 2.56 -9.73
C CYS A 167 21.48 2.03 -10.94
N GLU A 168 22.35 2.83 -11.55
CA GLU A 168 23.22 2.42 -12.66
C GLU A 168 24.19 1.33 -12.20
N SER A 169 24.87 1.51 -11.07
CA SER A 169 25.87 0.55 -10.56
C SER A 169 25.25 -0.78 -10.12
N HIS A 170 23.96 -0.80 -9.76
CA HIS A 170 23.24 -2.01 -9.31
C HIS A 170 22.31 -2.61 -10.38
N GLY A 171 22.30 -2.08 -11.61
CA GLY A 171 21.43 -2.58 -12.66
C GLY A 171 19.95 -2.27 -12.49
N TYR A 172 19.61 -1.26 -11.69
CA TYR A 172 18.23 -0.86 -11.41
C TYR A 172 17.75 0.26 -12.36
N MET A 173 18.15 0.18 -13.62
CA MET A 173 17.65 1.09 -14.65
C MET A 173 16.52 0.43 -15.46
N THR A 174 15.57 1.24 -15.90
CA THR A 174 14.54 0.80 -16.85
C THR A 174 15.13 0.70 -18.26
N LYS A 175 14.41 0.02 -19.19
CA LYS A 175 14.80 -0.03 -20.61
C LYS A 175 14.94 1.36 -21.26
N ASN A 176 14.28 2.38 -20.71
CA ASN A 176 14.32 3.76 -21.17
C ASN A 176 15.40 4.61 -20.47
N GLY A 177 16.34 4.00 -19.73
CA GLY A 177 17.41 4.72 -19.04
C GLY A 177 16.95 5.55 -17.85
N LEU A 178 15.80 5.26 -17.25
CA LEU A 178 15.33 5.92 -16.05
C LEU A 178 15.58 5.01 -14.82
N PRO A 179 15.88 5.58 -13.63
CA PRO A 179 16.03 4.79 -12.43
C PRO A 179 14.68 4.16 -12.03
N ARG A 180 14.72 2.91 -11.61
CA ARG A 180 13.52 2.24 -11.11
C ARG A 180 13.05 2.88 -9.80
N MET A 181 11.72 2.90 -9.62
CA MET A 181 11.04 3.55 -8.50
C MET A 181 10.07 2.60 -7.79
N THR A 182 10.38 1.29 -7.73
CA THR A 182 9.62 0.35 -6.88
C THR A 182 9.93 0.64 -5.41
N ALA A 183 9.00 0.31 -4.52
CA ALA A 183 9.17 0.53 -3.09
C ALA A 183 10.44 -0.17 -2.56
N GLU A 184 10.66 -1.42 -2.97
CA GLU A 184 11.86 -2.20 -2.62
C GLU A 184 13.17 -1.49 -2.99
N ILE A 185 13.31 -1.05 -4.24
CA ILE A 185 14.55 -0.43 -4.72
C ILE A 185 14.79 0.92 -4.02
N ILE A 186 13.76 1.71 -3.83
CA ILE A 186 13.86 2.96 -3.08
C ILE A 186 14.28 2.67 -1.63
N TYR A 187 13.65 1.65 -1.01
CA TYR A 187 13.95 1.31 0.38
C TYR A 187 15.39 0.80 0.55
N ARG A 188 15.90 -0.04 -0.35
CA ARG A 188 17.33 -0.45 -0.37
C ARG A 188 18.25 0.77 -0.35
N TYR A 189 18.00 1.75 -1.21
CA TYR A 189 18.80 2.96 -1.28
C TYR A 189 18.72 3.83 -0.02
N ILE A 190 17.52 4.07 0.52
CA ILE A 190 17.35 4.98 1.66
C ILE A 190 17.77 4.37 3.00
N SER A 191 17.71 3.03 3.12
CA SER A 191 18.11 2.28 4.32
C SER A 191 19.58 1.87 4.29
N GLY A 192 20.21 1.82 3.10
CA GLY A 192 21.53 1.24 2.91
C GLY A 192 21.56 -0.29 3.02
N ASN A 193 20.40 -0.95 3.07
CA ASN A 193 20.29 -2.41 3.09
C ASN A 193 20.06 -2.91 1.66
N GLU A 194 21.13 -3.21 0.96
CA GLU A 194 21.09 -3.63 -0.45
C GLU A 194 20.50 -5.04 -0.65
N ASP A 195 20.59 -5.89 0.37
CA ASP A 195 20.05 -7.26 0.34
C ASP A 195 18.58 -7.34 0.75
N PHE A 196 17.94 -6.22 1.06
CA PHE A 196 16.53 -6.20 1.45
C PHE A 196 15.67 -6.77 0.32
N MET A 197 14.74 -7.65 0.68
CA MET A 197 13.72 -8.18 -0.21
C MET A 197 12.34 -7.86 0.34
N GLU A 198 11.49 -7.31 -0.51
CA GLU A 198 10.10 -7.02 -0.18
C GLU A 198 9.33 -8.33 0.07
N SER A 199 8.53 -8.36 1.11
CA SER A 199 7.78 -9.56 1.47
C SER A 199 6.51 -9.75 0.63
N HIS A 200 6.05 -8.69 0.00
CA HIS A 200 4.79 -8.62 -0.75
C HIS A 200 3.61 -9.11 0.10
N THR A 201 3.42 -8.46 1.22
CA THR A 201 2.28 -8.65 2.11
C THR A 201 1.88 -7.30 2.67
N GLY A 202 0.58 -6.99 2.70
CA GLY A 202 0.08 -5.64 2.87
C GLY A 202 0.68 -4.86 4.04
N LEU A 203 0.72 -5.40 5.27
CA LEU A 203 1.27 -4.64 6.40
C LEU A 203 2.79 -4.47 6.34
N GLU A 204 3.52 -5.47 5.89
CA GLU A 204 4.97 -5.45 5.77
C GLU A 204 5.40 -4.39 4.76
N ASP A 205 4.67 -4.29 3.64
CA ASP A 205 4.96 -3.32 2.59
C ASP A 205 4.60 -1.90 3.04
N VAL A 206 3.54 -1.72 3.85
CA VAL A 206 3.27 -0.45 4.55
C VAL A 206 4.47 0.01 5.40
N MET A 207 5.22 -0.93 6.02
CA MET A 207 6.40 -0.57 6.83
C MET A 207 7.57 -0.04 5.99
N ILE A 208 7.63 -0.39 4.72
CA ILE A 208 8.62 0.14 3.76
C ILE A 208 8.15 1.50 3.22
N GLU A 209 6.90 1.58 2.81
CA GLU A 209 6.31 2.78 2.21
C GLU A 209 6.32 3.99 3.16
N LYS A 210 6.09 3.76 4.47
CA LYS A 210 6.21 4.82 5.47
C LYS A 210 7.63 5.41 5.57
N GLU A 211 8.67 4.59 5.34
CA GLU A 211 10.05 5.09 5.33
C GLU A 211 10.31 5.94 4.07
N ILE A 212 9.76 5.53 2.91
CA ILE A 212 9.81 6.32 1.68
C ILE A 212 9.13 7.67 1.89
N PHE A 213 7.92 7.67 2.46
CA PHE A 213 7.21 8.89 2.83
C PHE A 213 8.04 9.78 3.75
N ALA A 214 8.53 9.23 4.86
CA ALA A 214 9.32 9.98 5.83
C ALA A 214 10.62 10.54 5.22
N PHE A 215 11.28 9.76 4.35
CA PHE A 215 12.45 10.21 3.61
C PHE A 215 12.11 11.42 2.72
N CYS A 216 11.04 11.35 1.93
CA CYS A 216 10.60 12.44 1.07
C CYS A 216 10.27 13.70 1.89
N MET A 217 9.55 13.55 3.00
CA MET A 217 9.19 14.67 3.87
C MET A 217 10.41 15.35 4.51
N ARG A 218 11.45 14.60 4.85
CA ARG A 218 12.72 15.16 5.40
C ARG A 218 13.52 16.01 4.40
N GLN A 219 13.25 15.86 3.10
CA GLN A 219 13.99 16.66 2.09
C GLN A 219 13.57 18.13 2.06
N HIS A 220 12.42 18.49 2.61
CA HIS A 220 11.87 19.86 2.63
C HIS A 220 11.81 20.51 1.23
N LYS A 221 11.59 19.70 0.19
CA LYS A 221 11.50 20.13 -1.21
C LYS A 221 10.05 20.12 -1.70
N PRO A 222 9.68 20.98 -2.65
CA PRO A 222 8.41 20.86 -3.36
C PRO A 222 8.31 19.49 -4.04
N MET A 223 7.14 18.83 -3.91
CA MET A 223 6.86 17.54 -4.53
C MET A 223 5.35 17.37 -4.71
N ARG A 224 4.97 16.67 -5.76
CA ARG A 224 3.59 16.26 -5.98
C ARG A 224 3.24 15.17 -4.99
N LYS A 225 2.06 15.26 -4.39
CA LYS A 225 1.59 14.30 -3.38
C LYS A 225 0.26 13.68 -3.80
N ALA A 226 -0.73 14.52 -4.13
CA ALA A 226 -2.07 14.06 -4.44
C ALA A 226 -2.12 13.17 -5.69
N LEU A 227 -2.91 12.09 -5.60
CA LEU A 227 -3.16 11.20 -6.73
C LEU A 227 -3.99 11.89 -7.79
N TYR A 228 -5.03 12.57 -7.36
CA TYR A 228 -5.96 13.32 -8.20
C TYR A 228 -5.70 14.82 -8.01
N ASN A 229 -5.35 15.50 -9.07
CA ASN A 229 -5.22 16.96 -9.15
C ASN A 229 -6.08 17.45 -10.31
#